data_857a2b96e15f2915dea1db60ef8599f1
#
_entry.id   857a2b96e15f2915dea1db60ef8599f1
#
_cell.length_a   1.000
_cell.length_b   1.000
_cell.length_c   1.000
_cell.angle_alpha   90.00
_cell.angle_beta   90.00
_cell.angle_gamma   90.00
#
_symmetry.space_group_name_H-M   'P 1'
#
loop_
_entity.id
_entity.type
_entity.pdbx_description
1 polymer ?
#
loop_
_entity_poly.entity_id
_entity_poly.type
_entity_poly.pdbx_seq_one_letter_code
_entity_poly.pdbx_strand_id
1 'polypeptide(L)'
;MKKLLLQLIIITTFGCNQTGVTVVEFEDEKSNAIRGHYEHYLNNDIDGLNQLWADENKIVLWLGSVEQSPLSELTGLIGAQHAAFDNIQMLNPDGSNDPIFVETKTYPTGQTWTNTWFRWSAVGKTSGNLVELPGHISFRWENGEIVEEVHLFDPTLMRAELELFASSQE
;
A
#
# COMPACT_ATOMS: atom_id res chain seq x y z
N MET A 1 21.80 -67.73 23.41
CA MET A 1 21.30 -66.90 22.30
C MET A 1 20.41 -65.77 22.91
N LYS A 2 20.97 -64.59 23.08
CA LYS A 2 20.27 -63.42 23.63
C LYS A 2 19.58 -62.67 22.49
N LYS A 3 18.25 -62.63 22.49
CA LYS A 3 17.45 -61.81 21.54
C LYS A 3 17.47 -60.35 22.02
N LEU A 4 18.11 -59.50 21.23
CA LEU A 4 18.11 -58.06 21.43
C LEU A 4 16.76 -57.53 20.88
N LEU A 5 15.88 -57.03 21.76
CA LEU A 5 14.62 -56.36 21.34
C LEU A 5 14.96 -54.90 21.06
N LEU A 6 14.97 -54.51 19.77
CA LEU A 6 15.14 -53.14 19.36
C LEU A 6 13.78 -52.42 19.51
N GLN A 7 13.65 -51.60 20.56
CA GLN A 7 12.46 -50.72 20.71
C GLN A 7 12.65 -49.50 19.82
N LEU A 8 11.82 -49.42 18.76
CA LEU A 8 11.71 -48.27 17.88
C LEU A 8 10.90 -47.20 18.60
N ILE A 9 11.57 -46.16 19.11
CA ILE A 9 10.91 -44.98 19.67
C ILE A 9 10.47 -44.10 18.49
N ILE A 10 9.16 -44.15 18.21
CA ILE A 10 8.54 -43.18 17.27
C ILE A 10 8.38 -41.84 18.01
N ILE A 11 9.26 -40.90 17.75
CA ILE A 11 9.09 -39.51 18.18
C ILE A 11 8.08 -38.89 17.23
N THR A 12 6.82 -38.85 17.65
CA THR A 12 5.81 -38.02 17.01
C THR A 12 6.10 -36.57 17.40
N THR A 13 6.76 -35.83 16.51
CA THR A 13 6.81 -34.37 16.62
C THR A 13 5.37 -33.86 16.41
N PHE A 14 4.69 -33.53 17.49
CA PHE A 14 3.51 -32.68 17.42
C PHE A 14 4.00 -31.32 16.94
N GLY A 15 3.91 -31.09 15.63
CA GLY A 15 3.95 -29.74 15.09
C GLY A 15 2.82 -28.97 15.75
N CYS A 16 3.15 -27.99 16.59
CA CYS A 16 2.19 -26.98 17.00
C CYS A 16 1.70 -26.30 15.70
N ASN A 17 0.54 -26.70 15.21
CA ASN A 17 -0.22 -25.85 14.31
C ASN A 17 -0.58 -24.62 15.14
N GLN A 18 0.16 -23.52 14.98
CA GLN A 18 -0.20 -22.20 15.50
C GLN A 18 -1.42 -21.70 14.72
N THR A 19 -2.58 -22.35 14.92
CA THR A 19 -3.85 -21.84 14.45
C THR A 19 -4.21 -20.66 15.34
N GLY A 20 -4.25 -19.45 14.75
CA GLY A 20 -4.73 -18.26 15.45
C GLY A 20 -3.72 -17.14 15.68
N VAL A 21 -2.52 -17.20 15.10
CA VAL A 21 -1.52 -16.11 15.20
C VAL A 21 -1.53 -15.27 13.94
N THR A 22 -1.59 -13.95 14.10
CA THR A 22 -1.32 -13.00 13.01
C THR A 22 0.19 -12.91 12.84
N VAL A 23 0.68 -13.14 11.62
CA VAL A 23 2.09 -12.91 11.26
C VAL A 23 2.22 -11.49 10.74
N VAL A 24 3.26 -10.77 11.22
CA VAL A 24 3.59 -9.42 10.76
C VAL A 24 5.02 -9.45 10.22
N GLU A 25 5.20 -8.96 9.01
CA GLU A 25 6.47 -8.94 8.29
C GLU A 25 6.71 -7.53 7.70
N PHE A 26 7.97 -7.14 7.58
CA PHE A 26 8.36 -5.79 7.12
C PHE A 26 9.20 -5.82 5.84
N GLU A 27 9.83 -6.95 5.55
CA GLU A 27 10.76 -7.15 4.42
C GLU A 27 10.34 -8.34 3.54
N ASP A 28 9.08 -8.74 3.62
CA ASP A 28 8.53 -9.79 2.76
C ASP A 28 8.31 -9.31 1.31
N GLU A 29 7.96 -10.25 0.44
CA GLU A 29 7.72 -9.98 -0.99
C GLU A 29 6.66 -8.88 -1.21
N LYS A 30 5.57 -8.87 -0.44
CA LYS A 30 4.48 -7.91 -0.59
C LYS A 30 4.86 -6.53 -0.08
N SER A 31 5.53 -6.45 1.08
CA SER A 31 6.07 -5.18 1.58
C SER A 31 7.04 -4.55 0.58
N ASN A 32 7.90 -5.37 -0.05
CA ASN A 32 8.83 -4.88 -1.08
C ASN A 32 8.12 -4.52 -2.38
N ALA A 33 7.08 -5.27 -2.78
CA ALA A 33 6.26 -4.92 -3.95
C ALA A 33 5.54 -3.57 -3.76
N ILE A 34 5.02 -3.28 -2.56
CA ILE A 34 4.40 -1.97 -2.27
C ILE A 34 5.43 -0.84 -2.26
N ARG A 35 6.66 -1.06 -1.77
CA ARG A 35 7.72 -0.05 -1.92
C ARG A 35 7.99 0.27 -3.39
N GLY A 36 8.11 -0.76 -4.25
CA GLY A 36 8.24 -0.58 -5.69
C GLY A 36 7.03 0.11 -6.33
N HIS A 37 5.81 -0.18 -5.85
CA HIS A 37 4.59 0.48 -6.30
C HIS A 37 4.63 1.99 -6.04
N TYR A 38 5.14 2.44 -4.88
CA TYR A 38 5.35 3.86 -4.62
C TYR A 38 6.45 4.49 -5.48
N GLU A 39 7.48 3.74 -5.89
CA GLU A 39 8.44 4.23 -6.88
C GLU A 39 7.77 4.50 -8.24
N HIS A 40 6.87 3.64 -8.70
CA HIS A 40 6.07 3.89 -9.90
C HIS A 40 5.18 5.13 -9.73
N TYR A 41 4.53 5.29 -8.58
CA TYR A 41 3.75 6.49 -8.26
C TYR A 41 4.62 7.77 -8.36
N LEU A 42 5.77 7.79 -7.70
CA LEU A 42 6.67 8.96 -7.69
C LEU A 42 7.19 9.32 -9.08
N ASN A 43 7.30 8.34 -9.97
CA ASN A 43 7.72 8.52 -11.37
C ASN A 43 6.56 8.76 -12.34
N ASN A 44 5.32 8.86 -11.87
CA ASN A 44 4.10 8.92 -12.71
C ASN A 44 4.01 7.78 -13.73
N ASP A 45 4.47 6.60 -13.35
CA ASP A 45 4.49 5.40 -14.18
C ASP A 45 3.21 4.58 -13.94
N ILE A 46 2.15 4.93 -14.65
CA ILE A 46 0.84 4.27 -14.54
C ILE A 46 0.91 2.82 -14.99
N ASP A 47 1.71 2.50 -15.99
CA ASP A 47 1.86 1.12 -16.47
C ASP A 47 2.54 0.25 -15.41
N GLY A 48 3.54 0.77 -14.71
CA GLY A 48 4.17 0.11 -13.56
C GLY A 48 3.21 -0.11 -12.41
N LEU A 49 2.38 0.89 -12.08
CA LEU A 49 1.34 0.77 -11.05
C LEU A 49 0.33 -0.34 -11.39
N ASN A 50 -0.10 -0.44 -12.64
CA ASN A 50 -1.06 -1.44 -13.10
C ASN A 50 -0.58 -2.90 -12.95
N GLN A 51 0.72 -3.14 -12.74
CA GLN A 51 1.25 -4.50 -12.62
C GLN A 51 0.81 -5.23 -11.35
N LEU A 52 0.46 -4.51 -10.29
CA LEU A 52 0.06 -5.11 -9.01
C LEU A 52 -1.46 -5.17 -8.83
N TRP A 53 -2.22 -4.33 -9.50
CA TRP A 53 -3.67 -4.33 -9.36
C TRP A 53 -4.32 -5.48 -10.13
N ALA A 54 -5.32 -6.10 -9.52
CA ALA A 54 -6.23 -7.00 -10.22
C ALA A 54 -6.99 -6.26 -11.33
N ASP A 55 -7.64 -7.01 -12.22
CA ASP A 55 -8.51 -6.42 -13.24
C ASP A 55 -9.47 -5.39 -12.62
N GLU A 56 -9.70 -4.26 -13.31
CA GLU A 56 -10.51 -3.13 -12.82
C GLU A 56 -11.87 -3.54 -12.22
N ASN A 57 -12.51 -4.56 -12.79
CA ASN A 57 -13.80 -5.04 -12.30
C ASN A 57 -13.73 -5.90 -11.02
N LYS A 58 -12.53 -6.20 -10.53
CA LYS A 58 -12.30 -7.02 -9.33
C LYS A 58 -11.75 -6.22 -8.16
N ILE A 59 -11.19 -5.05 -8.43
CA ILE A 59 -10.60 -4.23 -7.39
C ILE A 59 -11.66 -3.38 -6.69
N VAL A 60 -11.53 -3.26 -5.38
CA VAL A 60 -12.37 -2.43 -4.52
C VAL A 60 -11.52 -1.27 -4.00
N LEU A 61 -11.89 -0.04 -4.36
CA LEU A 61 -11.18 1.17 -3.93
C LEU A 61 -12.04 2.01 -2.99
N TRP A 62 -11.44 2.47 -1.89
CA TRP A 62 -12.02 3.40 -0.92
C TRP A 62 -11.14 4.64 -0.82
N LEU A 63 -11.46 5.67 -1.59
CA LEU A 63 -10.67 6.92 -1.69
C LEU A 63 -11.16 7.98 -0.68
N GLY A 64 -11.06 7.67 0.62
CA GLY A 64 -11.54 8.56 1.68
C GLY A 64 -13.07 8.71 1.70
N SER A 65 -13.81 7.78 1.12
CA SER A 65 -15.26 7.74 1.04
C SER A 65 -15.78 6.37 1.51
N VAL A 66 -17.08 6.32 1.83
CA VAL A 66 -17.81 5.06 2.06
C VAL A 66 -18.35 4.45 0.76
N GLU A 67 -18.13 5.11 -0.35
CA GLU A 67 -18.46 4.64 -1.69
C GLU A 67 -17.20 4.14 -2.38
N GLN A 68 -17.34 3.06 -3.13
CA GLN A 68 -16.26 2.49 -3.93
C GLN A 68 -16.00 3.35 -5.17
N SER A 69 -14.73 3.54 -5.49
CA SER A 69 -14.29 4.22 -6.71
C SER A 69 -13.72 3.21 -7.72
N PRO A 70 -13.88 3.43 -9.04
CA PRO A 70 -13.21 2.63 -10.05
C PRO A 70 -11.70 2.94 -10.07
N LEU A 71 -10.89 1.98 -10.55
CA LEU A 71 -9.43 2.15 -10.67
C LEU A 71 -9.05 3.35 -11.54
N SER A 72 -9.85 3.65 -12.58
CA SER A 72 -9.66 4.81 -13.44
C SER A 72 -9.77 6.15 -12.71
N GLU A 73 -10.51 6.24 -11.60
CA GLU A 73 -10.54 7.43 -10.76
C GLU A 73 -9.20 7.62 -10.03
N LEU A 74 -8.63 6.56 -9.47
CA LEU A 74 -7.33 6.61 -8.81
C LEU A 74 -6.21 7.00 -9.78
N THR A 75 -6.13 6.37 -10.95
CA THR A 75 -5.13 6.69 -11.98
C THR A 75 -5.30 8.12 -12.50
N GLY A 76 -6.54 8.59 -12.66
CA GLY A 76 -6.85 9.97 -13.01
C GLY A 76 -6.38 10.97 -11.93
N LEU A 77 -6.60 10.65 -10.66
CA LEU A 77 -6.14 11.45 -9.53
C LEU A 77 -4.61 11.53 -9.48
N ILE A 78 -3.90 10.41 -9.70
CA ILE A 78 -2.43 10.38 -9.78
C ILE A 78 -1.92 11.31 -10.88
N GLY A 79 -2.51 11.20 -12.09
CA GLY A 79 -2.16 12.10 -13.20
C GLY A 79 -2.40 13.57 -12.88
N ALA A 80 -3.53 13.89 -12.22
CA ALA A 80 -3.85 15.26 -11.80
C ALA A 80 -2.85 15.79 -10.74
N GLN A 81 -2.43 14.94 -9.80
CA GLN A 81 -1.40 15.31 -8.82
C GLN A 81 -0.08 15.66 -9.52
N HIS A 82 0.42 14.84 -10.42
CA HIS A 82 1.65 15.11 -11.17
C HIS A 82 1.55 16.34 -12.10
N ALA A 83 0.34 16.65 -12.56
CA ALA A 83 0.11 17.88 -13.33
C ALA A 83 0.18 19.14 -12.44
N ALA A 84 -0.40 19.09 -11.24
CA ALA A 84 -0.58 20.26 -10.38
C ALA A 84 0.54 20.49 -9.35
N PHE A 85 1.38 19.49 -9.08
CA PHE A 85 2.42 19.56 -8.06
C PHE A 85 3.81 19.29 -8.61
N ASP A 86 4.81 19.93 -7.99
CA ASP A 86 6.23 19.65 -8.14
C ASP A 86 6.77 18.99 -6.86
N ASN A 87 7.89 18.29 -6.99
CA ASN A 87 8.61 17.69 -5.86
C ASN A 87 7.73 16.77 -4.99
N ILE A 88 6.91 15.94 -5.62
CA ILE A 88 6.11 14.96 -4.90
C ILE A 88 7.05 13.99 -4.19
N GLN A 89 6.84 13.80 -2.89
CA GLN A 89 7.62 12.92 -2.03
C GLN A 89 6.72 12.09 -1.13
N MET A 90 7.18 10.87 -0.85
CA MET A 90 6.62 9.99 0.16
C MET A 90 7.66 9.84 1.26
N LEU A 91 7.46 10.53 2.37
CA LEU A 91 8.38 10.58 3.51
C LEU A 91 7.91 9.64 4.61
N ASN A 92 8.82 9.29 5.51
CA ASN A 92 8.44 8.61 6.75
C ASN A 92 7.43 9.48 7.54
N PRO A 93 6.53 8.91 8.36
CA PRO A 93 5.57 9.67 9.15
C PRO A 93 6.17 10.78 10.02
N ASP A 94 7.41 10.62 10.49
CA ASP A 94 8.14 11.66 11.23
C ASP A 94 8.71 12.78 10.35
N GLY A 95 8.60 12.64 9.02
CA GLY A 95 9.10 13.59 8.02
C GLY A 95 10.57 13.43 7.68
N SER A 96 11.24 12.39 8.16
CA SER A 96 12.60 12.04 7.72
C SER A 96 12.58 11.52 6.27
N ASN A 97 13.75 11.51 5.65
CA ASN A 97 13.94 10.90 4.32
C ASN A 97 14.16 9.38 4.41
N ASP A 98 13.89 8.77 5.56
CA ASP A 98 13.89 7.33 5.73
C ASP A 98 12.76 6.71 4.89
N PRO A 99 12.89 5.44 4.50
CA PRO A 99 11.81 4.75 3.78
C PRO A 99 10.49 4.82 4.55
N ILE A 100 9.40 4.95 3.83
CA ILE A 100 8.06 4.91 4.42
C ILE A 100 7.85 3.62 5.23
N PHE A 101 7.05 3.70 6.28
CA PHE A 101 6.74 2.52 7.08
C PHE A 101 5.77 1.61 6.30
N VAL A 102 6.19 0.35 6.08
CA VAL A 102 5.42 -0.69 5.38
C VAL A 102 5.44 -1.96 6.22
N GLU A 103 4.28 -2.54 6.45
CA GLU A 103 4.15 -3.86 7.09
C GLU A 103 3.14 -4.73 6.35
N THR A 104 3.40 -6.03 6.25
CA THR A 104 2.44 -7.02 5.76
C THR A 104 1.92 -7.86 6.92
N LYS A 105 0.60 -8.00 7.02
CA LYS A 105 -0.10 -8.81 8.01
C LYS A 105 -0.83 -9.95 7.33
N THR A 106 -0.51 -11.18 7.75
CA THR A 106 -1.28 -12.37 7.40
C THR A 106 -2.08 -12.83 8.60
N TYR A 107 -3.39 -12.77 8.49
CA TYR A 107 -4.33 -13.15 9.54
C TYR A 107 -4.55 -14.65 9.58
N PRO A 108 -5.04 -15.22 10.73
CA PRO A 108 -5.34 -16.64 10.85
C PRO A 108 -6.36 -17.17 9.83
N THR A 109 -7.17 -16.28 9.25
CA THR A 109 -8.12 -16.57 8.17
C THR A 109 -7.45 -16.79 6.82
N GLY A 110 -6.13 -16.51 6.70
CA GLY A 110 -5.37 -16.49 5.44
C GLY A 110 -5.45 -15.17 4.70
N GLN A 111 -6.26 -14.21 5.17
CA GLN A 111 -6.34 -12.89 4.56
C GLN A 111 -5.04 -12.12 4.79
N THR A 112 -4.50 -11.51 3.74
CA THR A 112 -3.23 -10.76 3.79
C THR A 112 -3.46 -9.32 3.39
N TRP A 113 -2.90 -8.42 4.19
CA TRP A 113 -2.92 -6.98 3.99
C TRP A 113 -1.51 -6.41 4.12
N THR A 114 -1.13 -5.51 3.22
CA THR A 114 0.03 -4.64 3.40
C THR A 114 -0.45 -3.25 3.76
N ASN A 115 0.09 -2.68 4.82
CA ASN A 115 -0.28 -1.38 5.34
C ASN A 115 0.90 -0.44 5.26
N THR A 116 0.63 0.82 4.93
CA THR A 116 1.63 1.86 4.81
C THR A 116 1.25 3.08 5.62
N TRP A 117 2.23 3.72 6.22
CA TRP A 117 2.11 5.04 6.86
C TRP A 117 3.19 5.94 6.31
N PHE A 118 2.79 7.12 5.90
CA PHE A 118 3.67 8.07 5.26
C PHE A 118 3.24 9.51 5.52
N ARG A 119 4.13 10.44 5.20
CA ARG A 119 3.82 11.83 4.97
C ARG A 119 3.98 12.09 3.47
N TRP A 120 2.89 12.42 2.81
CA TRP A 120 2.92 12.93 1.44
C TRP A 120 3.29 14.40 1.49
N SER A 121 4.22 14.83 0.65
CA SER A 121 4.71 16.21 0.58
C SER A 121 4.91 16.61 -0.87
N ALA A 122 4.46 17.81 -1.24
CA ALA A 122 4.65 18.36 -2.57
C ALA A 122 4.50 19.90 -2.56
N VAL A 123 4.95 20.55 -3.63
CA VAL A 123 4.78 21.99 -3.82
C VAL A 123 3.76 22.24 -4.92
N GLY A 124 2.68 22.99 -4.62
CA GLY A 124 1.67 23.38 -5.61
C GLY A 124 2.29 24.27 -6.69
N LYS A 125 2.16 23.88 -7.96
CA LYS A 125 2.75 24.64 -9.09
C LYS A 125 2.17 26.04 -9.25
N THR A 126 0.87 26.19 -8.93
CA THR A 126 0.16 27.48 -9.08
C THR A 126 0.38 28.39 -7.88
N SER A 127 0.28 27.86 -6.66
CA SER A 127 0.40 28.67 -5.44
C SER A 127 1.85 28.85 -4.97
N GLY A 128 2.74 27.90 -5.27
CA GLY A 128 4.08 27.80 -4.67
C GLY A 128 4.07 27.30 -3.22
N ASN A 129 2.91 26.92 -2.66
CA ASN A 129 2.80 26.48 -1.29
C ASN A 129 3.25 25.03 -1.13
N LEU A 130 3.90 24.74 0.01
CA LEU A 130 4.15 23.39 0.45
C LEU A 130 2.84 22.78 0.97
N VAL A 131 2.46 21.62 0.46
CA VAL A 131 1.34 20.81 0.92
C VAL A 131 1.89 19.54 1.54
N GLU A 132 1.56 19.29 2.80
CA GLU A 132 1.92 18.07 3.51
C GLU A 132 0.68 17.47 4.15
N LEU A 133 0.55 16.16 4.07
CA LEU A 133 -0.53 15.43 4.73
C LEU A 133 -0.06 14.06 5.21
N PRO A 134 -0.46 13.62 6.40
CA PRO A 134 -0.26 12.25 6.83
C PRO A 134 -1.21 11.33 6.06
N GLY A 135 -0.72 10.17 5.65
CA GLY A 135 -1.50 9.20 4.91
C GLY A 135 -1.32 7.79 5.43
N HIS A 136 -2.38 7.02 5.29
CA HIS A 136 -2.37 5.58 5.49
C HIS A 136 -3.12 4.93 4.33
N ILE A 137 -2.48 3.92 3.72
CA ILE A 137 -3.09 3.09 2.69
C ILE A 137 -2.93 1.63 3.07
N SER A 138 -4.02 0.88 2.95
CA SER A 138 -4.04 -0.58 3.14
C SER A 138 -4.33 -1.25 1.81
N PHE A 139 -3.57 -2.31 1.51
CA PHE A 139 -3.65 -3.10 0.28
C PHE A 139 -4.00 -4.54 0.63
N ARG A 140 -5.14 -5.04 0.17
CA ARG A 140 -5.52 -6.45 0.34
C ARG A 140 -5.09 -7.27 -0.87
N TRP A 141 -4.51 -8.43 -0.58
CA TRP A 141 -3.96 -9.32 -1.59
C TRP A 141 -4.80 -10.57 -1.79
N GLU A 142 -4.99 -10.95 -3.05
CA GLU A 142 -5.47 -12.25 -3.48
C GLU A 142 -4.66 -12.72 -4.70
N ASN A 143 -4.17 -13.96 -4.68
CA ASN A 143 -3.41 -14.58 -5.79
C ASN A 143 -2.23 -13.74 -6.31
N GLY A 144 -1.60 -12.93 -5.48
CA GLY A 144 -0.47 -12.06 -5.85
C GLY A 144 -0.86 -10.71 -6.44
N GLU A 145 -2.16 -10.39 -6.51
CA GLU A 145 -2.69 -9.12 -7.00
C GLU A 145 -3.35 -8.33 -5.86
N ILE A 146 -3.35 -7.00 -5.98
CA ILE A 146 -4.09 -6.09 -5.10
C ILE A 146 -5.56 -6.08 -5.56
N VAL A 147 -6.45 -6.51 -4.66
CA VAL A 147 -7.90 -6.58 -4.93
C VAL A 147 -8.70 -5.56 -4.12
N GLU A 148 -8.07 -4.88 -3.18
CA GLU A 148 -8.72 -3.82 -2.40
C GLU A 148 -7.66 -2.82 -1.91
N GLU A 149 -7.98 -1.53 -2.02
CA GLU A 149 -7.22 -0.45 -1.41
C GLU A 149 -8.14 0.43 -0.57
N VAL A 150 -7.63 0.82 0.60
CA VAL A 150 -8.29 1.75 1.51
C VAL A 150 -7.36 2.92 1.77
N HIS A 151 -7.77 4.11 1.33
CA HIS A 151 -7.00 5.34 1.47
C HIS A 151 -7.58 6.18 2.60
N LEU A 152 -6.79 6.46 3.62
CA LEU A 152 -7.17 7.26 4.78
C LEU A 152 -6.23 8.46 4.93
N PHE A 153 -6.68 9.62 4.51
CA PHE A 153 -6.00 10.90 4.69
C PHE A 153 -7.01 12.05 4.53
N ASP A 154 -6.65 13.23 5.01
CA ASP A 154 -7.42 14.45 4.77
C ASP A 154 -6.99 15.09 3.43
N PRO A 155 -7.82 15.05 2.38
CA PRO A 155 -7.46 15.58 1.07
C PRO A 155 -7.62 17.09 0.93
N THR A 156 -8.04 17.82 1.97
CA THR A 156 -8.47 19.23 1.88
C THR A 156 -7.44 20.12 1.21
N LEU A 157 -6.18 20.08 1.67
CA LEU A 157 -5.11 20.93 1.12
C LEU A 157 -4.75 20.53 -0.31
N MET A 158 -4.68 19.22 -0.59
CA MET A 158 -4.41 18.71 -1.93
C MET A 158 -5.50 19.12 -2.91
N ARG A 159 -6.79 19.00 -2.54
CA ARG A 159 -7.90 19.40 -3.39
C ARG A 159 -7.88 20.89 -3.70
N ALA A 160 -7.58 21.73 -2.71
CA ALA A 160 -7.49 23.18 -2.92
C ALA A 160 -6.44 23.54 -3.99
N GLU A 161 -5.28 22.90 -3.99
CA GLU A 161 -4.25 23.09 -5.01
C GLU A 161 -4.67 22.54 -6.38
N LEU A 162 -5.31 21.38 -6.45
CA LEU A 162 -5.84 20.81 -7.69
C LEU A 162 -6.89 21.74 -8.33
N GLU A 163 -7.80 22.30 -7.53
CA GLU A 163 -8.80 23.26 -7.99
C GLU A 163 -8.18 24.57 -8.47
N LEU A 164 -7.18 25.09 -7.74
CA LEU A 164 -6.43 26.27 -8.12
C LEU A 164 -5.69 26.05 -9.44
N PHE A 165 -5.02 24.90 -9.59
CA PHE A 165 -4.34 24.54 -10.83
C PHE A 165 -5.34 24.46 -12.00
N ALA A 166 -6.46 23.75 -11.85
CA ALA A 166 -7.47 23.65 -12.89
C ALA A 166 -7.99 25.01 -13.34
N SER A 167 -8.28 25.91 -12.39
CA SER A 167 -8.75 27.28 -12.68
C SER A 167 -7.70 28.15 -13.39
N SER A 168 -6.41 27.82 -13.26
CA SER A 168 -5.34 28.55 -13.91
C SER A 168 -5.10 28.14 -15.38
N GLN A 169 -5.76 27.07 -15.83
CA GLN A 169 -5.65 26.55 -17.20
C GLN A 169 -6.76 27.07 -18.12
N GLU A 170 -7.79 27.73 -17.56
CA GLU A 170 -8.90 28.37 -18.28
C GLU A 170 -8.52 29.79 -18.76
#